data_418f64a16c476df4126252d2f0358372
#
_entry.id   418f64a16c476df4126252d2f0358372
#
_cell.length_a   1.000
_cell.length_b   1.000
_cell.length_c   1.000
_cell.angle_alpha   90.00
_cell.angle_beta   90.00
_cell.angle_gamma   90.00
#
_symmetry.space_group_name_H-M   'P 1'
#
loop_
_entity.id
_entity.type
_entity.pdbx_description
1 polymer ?
#
loop_
_entity_poly.entity_id
_entity_poly.type
_entity_poly.pdbx_seq_one_letter_code
_entity_poly.pdbx_strand_id
1 'polypeptide(L)'
;LFLSTLIHRDPQYTLQMAEQVEQIYRYDRTRWRVAWLLLYLSEEYNRSTSGKWMFLEKQYQYGCTSPVIYLEALALLNGNPALLRKLNSFELQVLNFGVRQDAVNDSLIEQLLYLSGRVREYSPLLGRILRRLYEKKKDVRILQEVCSLLIKGSKTGPDAFTWYQMGVESHLRITNLYEYYMASVDLDSVLELPKVILMYFSFQSNLDYEHSAFLYAYLLKHRKDYEELY
;
A
#
# COMPACT_ATOMS: atom_id res chain seq x y z
N LEU A 1 34.26 -18.49 5.10
CA LEU A 1 35.28 -18.23 6.13
C LEU A 1 36.50 -17.49 5.54
N PHE A 2 37.12 -17.94 4.44
CA PHE A 2 38.30 -17.29 3.85
C PHE A 2 37.97 -15.88 3.30
N LEU A 3 36.83 -15.72 2.64
CA LEU A 3 36.34 -14.43 2.14
C LEU A 3 36.07 -13.43 3.26
N SER A 4 35.50 -13.90 4.38
CA SER A 4 35.23 -13.03 5.54
C SER A 4 36.49 -12.48 6.19
N THR A 5 37.57 -13.27 6.22
CA THR A 5 38.87 -12.82 6.78
C THR A 5 39.59 -11.80 5.87
N LEU A 6 39.37 -11.83 4.56
CA LEU A 6 39.93 -10.86 3.63
C LEU A 6 39.20 -9.52 3.67
N ILE A 7 37.88 -9.54 3.84
CA ILE A 7 37.03 -8.34 3.90
C ILE A 7 37.44 -7.39 5.03
N HIS A 8 37.87 -7.94 6.18
CA HIS A 8 38.30 -7.12 7.32
C HIS A 8 39.61 -6.34 7.13
N ARG A 9 40.34 -6.58 6.04
CA ARG A 9 41.69 -6.03 5.87
C ARG A 9 41.81 -4.82 4.95
N ASP A 10 40.95 -4.69 3.93
CA ASP A 10 41.04 -3.60 2.94
C ASP A 10 39.66 -3.23 2.36
N PRO A 11 39.19 -1.97 2.55
CA PRO A 11 37.90 -1.52 2.00
C PRO A 11 37.82 -1.56 0.47
N GLN A 12 38.91 -1.31 -0.25
CA GLN A 12 38.90 -1.39 -1.72
C GLN A 12 38.76 -2.84 -2.21
N TYR A 13 39.38 -3.76 -1.50
CA TYR A 13 39.25 -5.18 -1.79
C TYR A 13 37.85 -5.70 -1.54
N THR A 14 37.17 -5.18 -0.51
CA THR A 14 35.77 -5.47 -0.20
C THR A 14 34.84 -5.05 -1.35
N LEU A 15 35.10 -3.90 -1.98
CA LEU A 15 34.35 -3.40 -3.14
C LEU A 15 34.43 -4.39 -4.31
N GLN A 16 35.65 -4.73 -4.71
CA GLN A 16 35.87 -5.66 -5.82
C GLN A 16 35.27 -7.04 -5.57
N MET A 17 35.36 -7.53 -4.35
CA MET A 17 34.75 -8.81 -3.96
C MET A 17 33.23 -8.75 -3.99
N ALA A 18 32.63 -7.66 -3.54
CA ALA A 18 31.19 -7.46 -3.61
C ALA A 18 30.69 -7.47 -5.08
N GLU A 19 31.41 -6.81 -5.97
CA GLU A 19 31.12 -6.80 -7.41
C GLU A 19 31.22 -8.19 -8.04
N GLN A 20 32.26 -8.94 -7.68
CA GLN A 20 32.43 -10.32 -8.16
C GLN A 20 31.32 -11.25 -7.65
N VAL A 21 30.97 -11.16 -6.38
CA VAL A 21 29.89 -11.94 -5.79
C VAL A 21 28.53 -11.55 -6.42
N GLU A 22 28.33 -10.27 -6.72
CA GLU A 22 27.15 -9.80 -7.45
C GLU A 22 27.07 -10.42 -8.85
N GLN A 23 28.19 -10.49 -9.57
CA GLN A 23 28.24 -11.14 -10.88
C GLN A 23 27.90 -12.63 -10.78
N ILE A 24 28.48 -13.36 -9.82
CA ILE A 24 28.16 -14.78 -9.60
C ILE A 24 26.66 -14.94 -9.30
N TYR A 25 26.08 -14.08 -8.48
CA TYR A 25 24.66 -14.10 -8.14
C TYR A 25 23.76 -13.87 -9.36
N ARG A 26 24.17 -13.03 -10.31
CA ARG A 26 23.43 -12.80 -11.58
C ARG A 26 23.28 -14.07 -12.41
N TYR A 27 24.29 -14.94 -12.40
CA TYR A 27 24.28 -16.20 -13.15
C TYR A 27 23.52 -17.32 -12.44
N ASP A 28 23.51 -17.35 -11.11
CA ASP A 28 22.88 -18.39 -10.30
C ASP A 28 21.93 -17.80 -9.26
N ARG A 29 20.73 -17.41 -9.74
CA ARG A 29 19.69 -16.78 -8.90
C ARG A 29 19.09 -17.68 -7.84
N THR A 30 19.37 -18.99 -7.91
CA THR A 30 18.79 -19.98 -7.01
C THR A 30 19.61 -20.18 -5.72
N ARG A 31 20.83 -19.71 -5.67
CA ARG A 31 21.73 -19.91 -4.53
C ARG A 31 21.54 -18.85 -3.45
N TRP A 32 20.60 -19.13 -2.54
CA TRP A 32 20.36 -18.31 -1.35
C TRP A 32 21.61 -18.02 -0.51
N ARG A 33 22.61 -18.92 -0.51
CA ARG A 33 23.90 -18.73 0.19
C ARG A 33 24.68 -17.52 -0.35
N VAL A 34 24.57 -17.25 -1.63
CA VAL A 34 25.18 -16.07 -2.24
C VAL A 34 24.46 -14.79 -1.80
N ALA A 35 23.15 -14.83 -1.67
CA ALA A 35 22.38 -13.71 -1.13
C ALA A 35 22.79 -13.36 0.31
N TRP A 36 23.01 -14.37 1.18
CA TRP A 36 23.55 -14.18 2.52
C TRP A 36 24.94 -13.58 2.53
N LEU A 37 25.81 -14.02 1.62
CA LEU A 37 27.13 -13.45 1.50
C LEU A 37 27.06 -11.97 1.06
N LEU A 38 26.17 -11.63 0.13
CA LEU A 38 25.93 -10.24 -0.28
C LEU A 38 25.42 -9.38 0.88
N LEU A 39 24.53 -9.90 1.70
CA LEU A 39 24.05 -9.22 2.92
C LEU A 39 25.20 -8.93 3.88
N TYR A 40 26.02 -9.95 4.15
CA TYR A 40 27.19 -9.80 5.01
C TYR A 40 28.18 -8.77 4.43
N LEU A 41 28.47 -8.86 3.15
CA LEU A 41 29.32 -7.89 2.46
C LEU A 41 28.73 -6.47 2.46
N SER A 42 27.40 -6.34 2.41
CA SER A 42 26.75 -5.03 2.47
C SER A 42 26.94 -4.36 3.83
N GLU A 43 27.01 -5.11 4.92
CA GLU A 43 27.27 -4.57 6.25
C GLU A 43 28.70 -4.07 6.41
N GLU A 44 29.67 -4.82 5.91
CA GLU A 44 31.07 -4.45 5.95
C GLU A 44 31.40 -3.33 4.92
N TYR A 45 30.78 -3.42 3.75
CA TYR A 45 31.04 -2.53 2.61
C TYR A 45 30.36 -1.18 2.75
N ASN A 46 29.06 -1.17 3.12
CA ASN A 46 28.28 0.05 3.31
C ASN A 46 27.85 0.19 4.75
N ARG A 47 28.64 0.85 5.55
CA ARG A 47 28.28 1.18 6.95
C ARG A 47 27.10 2.16 7.06
N SER A 48 26.56 2.62 5.92
CA SER A 48 25.40 3.49 5.88
C SER A 48 24.10 2.71 5.68
N THR A 49 23.06 3.14 6.35
CA THR A 49 21.70 2.57 6.23
C THR A 49 21.20 2.63 4.77
N SER A 50 21.53 3.69 4.05
CA SER A 50 21.16 3.84 2.64
C SER A 50 21.86 2.82 1.73
N GLY A 51 23.13 2.52 1.99
CA GLY A 51 23.88 1.48 1.26
C GLY A 51 23.31 0.09 1.49
N LYS A 52 22.98 -0.25 2.74
CA LYS A 52 22.30 -1.51 3.08
C LYS A 52 20.97 -1.64 2.33
N TRP A 53 20.17 -0.57 2.31
CA TRP A 53 18.91 -0.54 1.58
C TRP A 53 19.09 -0.84 0.09
N MET A 54 20.05 -0.17 -0.56
CA MET A 54 20.34 -0.38 -1.98
C MET A 54 20.76 -1.82 -2.30
N PHE A 55 21.53 -2.45 -1.42
CA PHE A 55 21.94 -3.85 -1.59
C PHE A 55 20.77 -4.82 -1.48
N LEU A 56 19.87 -4.62 -0.53
CA LEU A 56 18.67 -5.44 -0.38
C LEU A 56 17.73 -5.30 -1.58
N GLU A 57 17.58 -4.09 -2.10
CA GLU A 57 16.79 -3.83 -3.32
C GLU A 57 17.40 -4.53 -4.54
N LYS A 58 18.74 -4.49 -4.70
CA LYS A 58 19.42 -5.22 -5.78
C LYS A 58 19.21 -6.73 -5.68
N GLN A 59 19.34 -7.31 -4.49
CA GLN A 59 19.09 -8.75 -4.29
C GLN A 59 17.69 -9.14 -4.74
N TYR A 60 16.69 -8.33 -4.39
CA TYR A 60 15.32 -8.54 -4.86
C TYR A 60 15.23 -8.44 -6.39
N GLN A 61 15.85 -7.43 -7.01
CA GLN A 61 15.88 -7.24 -8.46
C GLN A 61 16.50 -8.46 -9.18
N TYR A 62 17.46 -9.12 -8.56
CA TYR A 62 18.07 -10.36 -9.09
C TYR A 62 17.26 -11.63 -8.76
N GLY A 63 16.06 -11.48 -8.21
CA GLY A 63 15.12 -12.55 -7.98
C GLY A 63 15.31 -13.28 -6.65
N CYS A 64 16.06 -12.72 -5.69
CA CYS A 64 16.09 -13.26 -4.35
C CYS A 64 14.82 -12.85 -3.59
N THR A 65 14.01 -13.87 -3.21
CA THR A 65 12.74 -13.68 -2.48
C THR A 65 12.82 -14.25 -1.06
N SER A 66 14.01 -14.36 -0.50
CA SER A 66 14.20 -14.86 0.86
C SER A 66 13.47 -13.98 1.88
N PRO A 67 12.71 -14.56 2.83
CA PRO A 67 12.08 -13.81 3.93
C PRO A 67 13.05 -12.92 4.71
N VAL A 68 14.31 -13.30 4.76
CA VAL A 68 15.38 -12.56 5.47
C VAL A 68 15.58 -11.17 4.84
N ILE A 69 15.54 -11.06 3.51
CA ILE A 69 15.67 -9.76 2.83
C ILE A 69 14.53 -8.82 3.24
N TYR A 70 13.31 -9.35 3.35
CA TYR A 70 12.17 -8.56 3.78
C TYR A 70 12.24 -8.18 5.26
N LEU A 71 12.74 -9.08 6.14
CA LEU A 71 12.95 -8.78 7.55
C LEU A 71 13.98 -7.67 7.75
N GLU A 72 15.14 -7.78 7.12
CA GLU A 72 16.20 -6.78 7.20
C GLU A 72 15.76 -5.44 6.60
N ALA A 73 15.12 -5.45 5.43
CA ALA A 73 14.58 -4.26 4.81
C ALA A 73 13.50 -3.58 5.69
N LEU A 74 12.63 -4.36 6.31
CA LEU A 74 11.60 -3.84 7.21
C LEU A 74 12.22 -3.24 8.48
N ALA A 75 13.24 -3.88 9.05
CA ALA A 75 13.97 -3.33 10.20
C ALA A 75 14.62 -1.98 9.86
N LEU A 76 15.23 -1.86 8.67
CA LEU A 76 15.77 -0.59 8.18
C LEU A 76 14.70 0.48 8.01
N LEU A 77 13.54 0.15 7.42
CA LEU A 77 12.43 1.08 7.25
C LEU A 77 11.83 1.52 8.58
N ASN A 78 11.66 0.60 9.53
CA ASN A 78 11.15 0.94 10.86
C ASN A 78 12.13 1.85 11.64
N GLY A 79 13.44 1.66 11.45
CA GLY A 79 14.46 2.53 12.04
C GLY A 79 14.63 3.87 11.33
N ASN A 80 14.34 3.92 10.03
CA ASN A 80 14.45 5.12 9.21
C ASN A 80 13.39 5.14 8.09
N PRO A 81 12.16 5.59 8.38
CA PRO A 81 11.07 5.64 7.41
C PRO A 81 11.38 6.48 6.16
N ALA A 82 12.30 7.44 6.25
CA ALA A 82 12.72 8.27 5.12
C ALA A 82 13.44 7.50 4.01
N LEU A 83 13.85 6.26 4.26
CA LEU A 83 14.33 5.34 3.22
C LEU A 83 13.22 4.94 2.26
N LEU A 84 11.98 4.90 2.71
CA LEU A 84 10.82 4.69 1.85
C LEU A 84 10.58 5.95 1.03
N ARG A 85 11.10 5.99 -0.18
CA ARG A 85 11.02 7.15 -1.09
C ARG A 85 10.03 6.97 -2.21
N LYS A 86 9.73 5.72 -2.55
CA LYS A 86 8.86 5.30 -3.64
C LYS A 86 7.98 4.16 -3.15
N LEU A 87 7.02 3.76 -3.97
CA LEU A 87 6.23 2.57 -3.75
C LEU A 87 6.43 1.61 -4.93
N ASN A 88 7.70 1.26 -5.19
CA ASN A 88 8.08 0.29 -6.21
C ASN A 88 7.76 -1.15 -5.73
N SER A 89 8.02 -2.12 -6.59
CA SER A 89 7.69 -3.52 -6.32
C SER A 89 8.38 -4.06 -5.06
N PHE A 90 9.66 -3.73 -4.83
CA PHE A 90 10.40 -4.18 -3.66
C PHE A 90 9.81 -3.60 -2.36
N GLU A 91 9.64 -2.28 -2.32
CA GLU A 91 9.10 -1.55 -1.17
C GLU A 91 7.70 -2.04 -0.80
N LEU A 92 6.83 -2.24 -1.80
CA LEU A 92 5.51 -2.81 -1.57
C LEU A 92 5.55 -4.25 -1.05
N GLN A 93 6.50 -5.08 -1.49
CA GLN A 93 6.65 -6.44 -0.95
C GLN A 93 7.15 -6.43 0.50
N VAL A 94 8.10 -5.56 0.84
CA VAL A 94 8.58 -5.38 2.22
C VAL A 94 7.43 -4.93 3.14
N LEU A 95 6.66 -3.93 2.70
CA LEU A 95 5.50 -3.43 3.46
C LEU A 95 4.41 -4.50 3.60
N ASN A 96 4.09 -5.23 2.53
CA ASN A 96 3.11 -6.32 2.57
C ASN A 96 3.56 -7.43 3.53
N PHE A 97 4.85 -7.75 3.54
CA PHE A 97 5.43 -8.69 4.51
C PHE A 97 5.27 -8.15 5.93
N GLY A 98 5.67 -6.90 6.19
CA GLY A 98 5.59 -6.26 7.49
C GLY A 98 4.16 -6.18 8.05
N VAL A 99 3.20 -5.80 7.21
CA VAL A 99 1.78 -5.72 7.61
C VAL A 99 1.20 -7.10 7.96
N ARG A 100 1.63 -8.16 7.24
CA ARG A 100 1.22 -9.54 7.58
C ARG A 100 1.74 -9.99 8.94
N GLN A 101 2.96 -9.58 9.29
CA GLN A 101 3.62 -9.92 10.56
C GLN A 101 3.26 -8.97 11.70
N ASP A 102 2.44 -7.96 11.45
CA ASP A 102 2.13 -6.88 12.39
C ASP A 102 3.36 -6.13 12.91
N ALA A 103 4.34 -5.97 12.05
CA ALA A 103 5.67 -5.46 12.37
C ALA A 103 5.96 -4.08 11.73
N VAL A 104 4.93 -3.35 11.30
CA VAL A 104 5.05 -1.98 10.75
C VAL A 104 4.74 -0.98 11.85
N ASN A 105 5.68 -0.08 12.15
CA ASN A 105 5.49 0.95 13.16
C ASN A 105 4.71 2.18 12.62
N ASP A 106 4.22 3.03 13.51
CA ASP A 106 3.38 4.17 13.15
C ASP A 106 4.12 5.19 12.28
N SER A 107 5.41 5.43 12.52
CA SER A 107 6.22 6.34 11.69
C SER A 107 6.34 5.86 10.24
N LEU A 108 6.44 4.55 10.03
CA LEU A 108 6.47 3.95 8.69
C LEU A 108 5.07 4.01 8.04
N ILE A 109 3.99 3.87 8.82
CA ILE A 109 2.63 4.07 8.33
C ILE A 109 2.42 5.51 7.85
N GLU A 110 2.86 6.51 8.60
CA GLU A 110 2.79 7.92 8.19
C GLU A 110 3.53 8.16 6.87
N GLN A 111 4.73 7.62 6.72
CA GLN A 111 5.48 7.73 5.47
C GLN A 111 4.79 7.02 4.31
N LEU A 112 4.17 5.85 4.57
CA LEU A 112 3.38 5.13 3.56
C LEU A 112 2.18 5.97 3.11
N LEU A 113 1.41 6.56 4.04
CA LEU A 113 0.26 7.42 3.72
C LEU A 113 0.69 8.65 2.91
N TYR A 114 1.80 9.31 3.30
CA TYR A 114 2.34 10.43 2.54
C TYR A 114 2.68 10.07 1.09
N LEU A 115 3.22 8.88 0.84
CA LEU A 115 3.56 8.43 -0.49
C LEU A 115 2.33 7.94 -1.27
N SER A 116 1.38 7.27 -0.60
CA SER A 116 0.17 6.75 -1.25
C SER A 116 -0.69 7.86 -1.83
N GLY A 117 -0.80 8.99 -1.13
CA GLY A 117 -1.50 10.18 -1.64
C GLY A 117 -0.93 10.71 -2.96
N ARG A 118 0.35 10.47 -3.24
CA ARG A 118 1.06 10.90 -4.46
C ARG A 118 1.04 9.88 -5.60
N VAL A 119 0.59 8.66 -5.36
CA VAL A 119 0.46 7.64 -6.40
C VAL A 119 -0.61 8.08 -7.39
N ARG A 120 -0.26 8.07 -8.69
CA ARG A 120 -1.17 8.46 -9.78
C ARG A 120 -2.01 7.31 -10.29
N GLU A 121 -1.51 6.10 -10.19
CA GLU A 121 -2.13 4.90 -10.76
C GLU A 121 -2.53 3.91 -9.68
N TYR A 122 -3.54 3.12 -9.97
CA TYR A 122 -3.98 2.05 -9.08
C TYR A 122 -2.94 0.94 -8.95
N SER A 123 -2.58 0.59 -7.72
CA SER A 123 -1.75 -0.56 -7.41
C SER A 123 -2.53 -1.58 -6.56
N PRO A 124 -2.82 -2.79 -7.08
CA PRO A 124 -3.54 -3.81 -6.31
C PRO A 124 -2.82 -4.22 -5.03
N LEU A 125 -1.48 -4.23 -5.04
CA LEU A 125 -0.69 -4.60 -3.87
C LEU A 125 -0.75 -3.50 -2.80
N LEU A 126 -0.63 -2.22 -3.20
CA LEU A 126 -0.81 -1.09 -2.29
C LEU A 126 -2.22 -1.09 -1.68
N GLY A 127 -3.25 -1.32 -2.49
CA GLY A 127 -4.62 -1.43 -2.01
C GLY A 127 -4.79 -2.52 -0.95
N ARG A 128 -4.18 -3.69 -1.13
CA ARG A 128 -4.20 -4.77 -0.12
C ARG A 128 -3.47 -4.41 1.16
N ILE A 129 -2.34 -3.71 1.06
CA ILE A 129 -1.57 -3.25 2.23
C ILE A 129 -2.42 -2.27 3.05
N LEU A 130 -2.97 -1.23 2.41
CA LEU A 130 -3.78 -0.20 3.07
C LEU A 130 -5.04 -0.78 3.71
N ARG A 131 -5.75 -1.68 3.01
CA ARG A 131 -6.95 -2.35 3.57
C ARG A 131 -6.63 -3.13 4.83
N ARG A 132 -5.56 -3.94 4.84
CA ARG A 132 -5.11 -4.68 6.03
C ARG A 132 -4.69 -3.76 7.17
N LEU A 133 -4.03 -2.66 6.87
CA LEU A 133 -3.69 -1.65 7.88
C LEU A 133 -4.95 -1.04 8.48
N TYR A 134 -5.95 -0.69 7.65
CA TYR A 134 -7.22 -0.17 8.14
C TYR A 134 -7.97 -1.19 9.02
N GLU A 135 -8.02 -2.45 8.61
CA GLU A 135 -8.66 -3.51 9.41
C GLU A 135 -8.09 -3.59 10.82
N LYS A 136 -6.79 -3.36 10.98
CA LYS A 136 -6.09 -3.39 12.26
C LYS A 136 -6.17 -2.08 13.05
N LYS A 137 -5.92 -0.96 12.39
CA LYS A 137 -5.76 0.34 13.06
C LYS A 137 -7.06 1.14 13.14
N LYS A 138 -8.01 0.91 12.24
CA LYS A 138 -9.26 1.68 12.10
C LYS A 138 -9.03 3.19 11.95
N ASP A 139 -7.89 3.60 11.41
CA ASP A 139 -7.53 4.99 11.18
C ASP A 139 -8.23 5.53 9.93
N VAL A 140 -8.97 6.60 10.09
CA VAL A 140 -9.75 7.25 9.03
C VAL A 140 -8.86 7.75 7.87
N ARG A 141 -7.60 8.11 8.14
CA ARG A 141 -6.65 8.54 7.11
C ARG A 141 -6.26 7.38 6.19
N ILE A 142 -6.15 6.17 6.74
CA ILE A 142 -5.92 4.97 5.94
C ILE A 142 -7.14 4.68 5.07
N LEU A 143 -8.35 4.82 5.60
CA LEU A 143 -9.59 4.66 4.84
C LEU A 143 -9.66 5.66 3.67
N GLN A 144 -9.28 6.91 3.92
CA GLN A 144 -9.21 7.94 2.89
C GLN A 144 -8.30 7.53 1.73
N GLU A 145 -7.11 6.98 2.03
CA GLU A 145 -6.19 6.51 0.99
C GLU A 145 -6.71 5.27 0.26
N VAL A 146 -7.41 4.36 0.94
CA VAL A 146 -8.06 3.21 0.30
C VAL A 146 -9.10 3.68 -0.72
N CYS A 147 -10.02 4.56 -0.31
CA CYS A 147 -11.04 5.09 -1.21
C CYS A 147 -10.42 5.86 -2.40
N SER A 148 -9.46 6.74 -2.11
CA SER A 148 -8.75 7.51 -3.15
C SER A 148 -8.06 6.61 -4.17
N LEU A 149 -7.43 5.52 -3.71
CA LEU A 149 -6.75 4.58 -4.59
C LEU A 149 -7.74 3.79 -5.46
N LEU A 150 -8.88 3.38 -4.90
CA LEU A 150 -9.96 2.71 -5.65
C LEU A 150 -10.54 3.62 -6.74
N ILE A 151 -10.78 4.89 -6.42
CA ILE A 151 -11.26 5.91 -7.38
C ILE A 151 -10.23 6.09 -8.51
N LYS A 152 -8.95 6.26 -8.19
CA LYS A 152 -7.87 6.35 -9.19
C LYS A 152 -7.84 5.13 -10.13
N GLY A 153 -8.23 3.97 -9.64
CA GLY A 153 -8.32 2.73 -10.43
C GLY A 153 -9.68 2.51 -11.10
N SER A 154 -10.61 3.47 -10.99
CA SER A 154 -11.99 3.33 -11.48
C SER A 154 -12.64 2.01 -11.05
N LYS A 155 -12.36 1.61 -9.80
CA LYS A 155 -12.89 0.35 -9.26
C LYS A 155 -14.32 0.53 -8.79
N THR A 156 -15.19 -0.35 -9.27
CA THR A 156 -16.61 -0.45 -8.89
C THR A 156 -16.94 -1.90 -8.52
N GLY A 157 -18.16 -2.13 -8.03
CA GLY A 157 -18.63 -3.46 -7.66
C GLY A 157 -18.59 -3.72 -6.14
N PRO A 158 -19.01 -4.90 -5.69
CA PRO A 158 -19.30 -5.17 -4.27
C PRO A 158 -18.12 -4.95 -3.32
N ASP A 159 -16.90 -5.31 -3.73
CA ASP A 159 -15.71 -5.11 -2.92
C ASP A 159 -15.38 -3.62 -2.74
N ALA A 160 -15.50 -2.83 -3.81
CA ALA A 160 -15.28 -1.38 -3.76
C ALA A 160 -16.40 -0.66 -3.01
N PHE A 161 -17.65 -1.10 -3.20
CA PHE A 161 -18.82 -0.56 -2.52
C PHE A 161 -18.65 -0.50 -1.00
N THR A 162 -18.22 -1.60 -0.37
CA THR A 162 -18.00 -1.64 1.08
C THR A 162 -17.04 -0.56 1.56
N TRP A 163 -15.97 -0.29 0.81
CA TRP A 163 -14.99 0.74 1.15
C TRP A 163 -15.54 2.15 0.95
N TYR A 164 -16.25 2.38 -0.14
CA TYR A 164 -16.90 3.68 -0.39
C TYR A 164 -17.99 3.97 0.63
N GLN A 165 -18.79 2.96 1.01
CA GLN A 165 -19.78 3.09 2.05
C GLN A 165 -19.16 3.53 3.37
N MET A 166 -18.08 2.87 3.82
CA MET A 166 -17.37 3.28 5.03
C MET A 166 -16.80 4.71 4.90
N GLY A 167 -16.31 5.08 3.72
CA GLY A 167 -15.82 6.43 3.46
C GLY A 167 -16.91 7.48 3.56
N VAL A 168 -18.06 7.21 3.01
CA VAL A 168 -19.24 8.10 3.09
C VAL A 168 -19.76 8.20 4.52
N GLU A 169 -19.92 7.09 5.22
CA GLU A 169 -20.34 7.05 6.64
C GLU A 169 -19.34 7.77 7.56
N SER A 170 -18.06 7.79 7.19
CA SER A 170 -17.01 8.53 7.89
C SER A 170 -16.88 10.00 7.45
N HIS A 171 -17.77 10.49 6.60
CA HIS A 171 -17.79 11.86 6.06
C HIS A 171 -16.48 12.29 5.40
N LEU A 172 -15.84 11.38 4.65
CA LEU A 172 -14.61 11.68 3.94
C LEU A 172 -14.86 12.63 2.78
N ARG A 173 -14.05 13.70 2.72
CA ARG A 173 -14.08 14.67 1.62
C ARG A 173 -13.11 14.26 0.52
N ILE A 174 -13.53 13.33 -0.34
CA ILE A 174 -12.76 12.84 -1.48
C ILE A 174 -13.54 13.16 -2.75
N THR A 175 -12.87 13.76 -3.72
CA THR A 175 -13.48 14.07 -5.03
C THR A 175 -14.03 12.78 -5.66
N ASN A 176 -15.28 12.86 -6.14
CA ASN A 176 -16.01 11.75 -6.78
C ASN A 176 -16.32 10.54 -5.88
N LEU A 177 -16.13 10.61 -4.54
CA LEU A 177 -16.43 9.49 -3.65
C LEU A 177 -17.89 9.02 -3.81
N TYR A 178 -18.84 9.94 -3.83
CA TYR A 178 -20.26 9.64 -3.98
C TYR A 178 -20.61 9.06 -5.33
N GLU A 179 -20.00 9.59 -6.39
CA GLU A 179 -20.18 9.08 -7.75
C GLU A 179 -19.77 7.61 -7.84
N TYR A 180 -18.57 7.26 -7.31
CA TYR A 180 -18.08 5.89 -7.29
C TYR A 180 -18.84 5.00 -6.32
N TYR A 181 -19.28 5.53 -5.16
CA TYR A 181 -20.16 4.82 -4.26
C TYR A 181 -21.45 4.42 -4.97
N MET A 182 -22.13 5.37 -5.62
CA MET A 182 -23.38 5.14 -6.33
C MET A 182 -23.21 4.21 -7.53
N ALA A 183 -22.09 4.32 -8.28
CA ALA A 183 -21.77 3.41 -9.37
C ALA A 183 -21.46 1.98 -8.89
N SER A 184 -21.19 1.79 -7.62
CA SER A 184 -20.89 0.48 -7.01
C SER A 184 -22.11 -0.13 -6.31
N VAL A 185 -23.19 0.63 -6.14
CA VAL A 185 -24.47 0.11 -5.64
C VAL A 185 -25.04 -0.83 -6.68
N ASP A 186 -25.35 -2.03 -6.30
CA ASP A 186 -26.14 -2.96 -7.13
C ASP A 186 -27.60 -2.56 -7.03
N LEU A 187 -28.06 -1.79 -8.02
CA LEU A 187 -29.42 -1.28 -8.08
C LEU A 187 -30.46 -2.38 -8.33
N ASP A 188 -30.04 -3.56 -8.81
CA ASP A 188 -30.90 -4.72 -8.94
C ASP A 188 -31.23 -5.34 -7.56
N SER A 189 -30.52 -4.97 -6.51
CA SER A 189 -30.83 -5.37 -5.15
C SER A 189 -31.69 -4.32 -4.46
N VAL A 190 -32.98 -4.58 -4.39
CA VAL A 190 -34.01 -3.77 -3.68
C VAL A 190 -33.60 -3.42 -2.22
N LEU A 191 -32.64 -4.14 -1.66
CA LEU A 191 -32.14 -3.95 -0.29
C LEU A 191 -31.24 -2.73 -0.12
N GLU A 192 -30.62 -2.20 -1.18
CA GLU A 192 -29.67 -1.06 -1.08
C GLU A 192 -30.35 0.30 -1.14
N LEU A 193 -31.53 0.38 -1.76
CA LEU A 193 -32.29 1.63 -1.87
C LEU A 193 -32.64 2.27 -0.51
N PRO A 194 -33.11 1.54 0.50
CA PRO A 194 -33.37 2.11 1.82
C PRO A 194 -32.15 2.77 2.46
N LYS A 195 -30.94 2.21 2.23
CA LYS A 195 -29.69 2.79 2.73
C LYS A 195 -29.39 4.16 2.08
N VAL A 196 -29.56 4.28 0.77
CA VAL A 196 -29.35 5.56 0.04
C VAL A 196 -30.32 6.63 0.56
N ILE A 197 -31.57 6.28 0.79
CA ILE A 197 -32.60 7.17 1.34
C ILE A 197 -32.23 7.60 2.76
N LEU A 198 -31.85 6.66 3.62
CA LEU A 198 -31.41 6.96 5.00
C LEU A 198 -30.19 7.87 5.03
N MET A 199 -29.23 7.67 4.11
CA MET A 199 -28.07 8.53 3.97
C MET A 199 -28.44 9.94 3.52
N TYR A 200 -29.36 10.09 2.55
CA TYR A 200 -29.86 11.37 2.13
C TYR A 200 -30.43 12.17 3.31
N PHE A 201 -31.29 11.55 4.12
CA PHE A 201 -31.84 12.20 5.31
C PHE A 201 -30.77 12.49 6.38
N SER A 202 -29.80 11.63 6.55
CA SER A 202 -28.68 11.86 7.47
C SER A 202 -27.85 13.09 7.07
N PHE A 203 -27.55 13.28 5.81
CA PHE A 203 -26.85 14.48 5.33
C PHE A 203 -27.69 15.75 5.41
N GLN A 204 -28.98 15.64 5.13
CA GLN A 204 -29.90 16.75 5.33
C GLN A 204 -29.94 17.21 6.79
N SER A 205 -30.05 16.28 7.73
CA SER A 205 -30.09 16.59 9.18
C SER A 205 -28.78 17.21 9.69
N ASN A 206 -27.64 16.86 9.07
CA ASN A 206 -26.31 17.39 9.43
C ASN A 206 -25.94 18.67 8.64
N LEU A 207 -26.86 19.26 7.87
CA LEU A 207 -26.62 20.45 7.04
C LEU A 207 -25.51 20.27 5.99
N ASP A 208 -25.27 19.05 5.55
CA ASP A 208 -24.34 18.74 4.47
C ASP A 208 -25.06 18.83 3.11
N TYR A 209 -25.29 20.07 2.67
CA TYR A 209 -26.10 20.34 1.48
C TYR A 209 -25.46 19.86 0.17
N GLU A 210 -24.14 19.82 0.10
CA GLU A 210 -23.44 19.39 -1.12
C GLU A 210 -23.68 17.90 -1.38
N HIS A 211 -23.52 17.08 -0.35
CA HIS A 211 -23.75 15.65 -0.43
C HIS A 211 -25.24 15.31 -0.56
N SER A 212 -26.10 16.02 0.16
CA SER A 212 -27.54 15.79 0.04
C SER A 212 -28.09 16.20 -1.34
N ALA A 213 -27.56 17.27 -1.95
CA ALA A 213 -27.94 17.67 -3.30
C ALA A 213 -27.53 16.63 -4.35
N PHE A 214 -26.35 16.02 -4.20
CA PHE A 214 -25.90 14.94 -5.08
C PHE A 214 -26.83 13.71 -4.96
N LEU A 215 -27.14 13.27 -3.75
CA LEU A 215 -28.03 12.14 -3.51
C LEU A 215 -29.45 12.42 -4.01
N TYR A 216 -29.92 13.65 -3.85
CA TYR A 216 -31.23 14.07 -4.36
C TYR A 216 -31.27 14.01 -5.89
N ALA A 217 -30.24 14.54 -6.57
CA ALA A 217 -30.13 14.47 -8.02
C ALA A 217 -30.10 13.02 -8.52
N TYR A 218 -29.41 12.14 -7.79
CA TYR A 218 -29.40 10.70 -8.08
C TYR A 218 -30.78 10.07 -7.93
N LEU A 219 -31.47 10.31 -6.82
CA LEU A 219 -32.82 9.80 -6.58
C LEU A 219 -33.80 10.30 -7.64
N LEU A 220 -33.70 11.56 -8.05
CA LEU A 220 -34.53 12.11 -9.15
C LEU A 220 -34.26 11.41 -10.49
N LYS A 221 -33.00 11.12 -10.80
CA LYS A 221 -32.62 10.44 -12.04
C LYS A 221 -33.19 9.03 -12.13
N HIS A 222 -33.25 8.35 -10.99
CA HIS A 222 -33.76 6.97 -10.86
C HIS A 222 -35.19 6.89 -10.34
N ARG A 223 -35.94 8.01 -10.41
CA ARG A 223 -37.33 8.09 -9.88
C ARG A 223 -38.25 7.01 -10.44
N LYS A 224 -38.13 6.67 -11.73
CA LYS A 224 -38.97 5.66 -12.36
C LYS A 224 -38.74 4.26 -11.79
N ASP A 225 -37.51 3.96 -11.41
CA ASP A 225 -37.13 2.67 -10.84
C ASP A 225 -37.72 2.50 -9.43
N TYR A 226 -38.17 3.61 -8.79
CA TYR A 226 -38.76 3.64 -7.46
C TYR A 226 -40.29 3.71 -7.48
N GLU A 227 -40.90 4.24 -8.54
CA GLU A 227 -42.36 4.30 -8.69
C GLU A 227 -42.97 2.92 -8.92
N GLU A 228 -42.18 1.93 -9.41
CA GLU A 228 -42.62 0.53 -9.54
C GLU A 228 -42.56 -0.27 -8.22
N LEU A 229 -41.96 0.30 -7.16
CA LEU A 229 -41.82 -0.35 -5.86
C LEU A 229 -42.90 0.06 -4.82
N TYR A 230 -43.78 1.00 -5.20
CA TYR A 230 -44.93 1.49 -4.43
C TYR A 230 -46.23 1.20 -5.15
#